data_808e8c2cc309fc567da1218ccfe63859
#
_entry.id   808e8c2cc309fc567da1218ccfe63859
#
_cell.length_a   1.000
_cell.length_b   1.000
_cell.length_c   1.000
_cell.angle_alpha   90.00
_cell.angle_beta   90.00
_cell.angle_gamma   90.00
#
_symmetry.space_group_name_H-M   'P 1'
#
loop_
_entity.id
_entity.type
_entity.pdbx_description
1 polymer ?
#
loop_
_entity_poly.entity_id
_entity_poly.type
_entity_poly.pdbx_seq_one_letter_code
_entity_poly.pdbx_strand_id
1 'polypeptide(L)'
;MSETLKNVTSKLECPWLSAWPANELESVVTCPVCDSAERTVLHDKLIDNVFFVAPGKWTLHRCIQCDSAYLDPRPNPESIGKAYGTYYTHTVGAHRDNSVQVSIYRRWRRMLSNGYLNHRYGTQRQPASRLGKWVAKLLPGQLQAIDNEYRYLPKPTQNQRLLDIGCGNGDFLVNAREAGWLVSGVEPDPKAAHAAQHRGIDVSVGTIDLLASRSNYFDAITLSHVIEHVHEPKKLLQAVQRLLKPGGIVYIDTPNIQSHGASEFKQNWRGIETPRHLVIFNPASLMALLCAIGYEDIAIKRLSAARKGMYIKSRRMEAGKSPYSVEPVKLGWYVRCLLFFSRPKTDKLEFITLTARKISL
;
A
#
# COMPACT_ATOMS: atom_id res chain seq x y z
N MET A 1 -15.39 3.44 27.45
CA MET A 1 -16.01 3.79 26.14
C MET A 1 -16.57 5.20 26.29
N SER A 2 -15.84 6.20 25.81
CA SER A 2 -16.14 7.62 26.05
C SER A 2 -17.34 8.09 25.23
N GLU A 3 -18.11 9.01 25.78
CA GLU A 3 -19.27 9.68 25.19
C GLU A 3 -19.03 10.31 23.83
N THR A 4 -17.79 10.47 23.42
CA THR A 4 -17.38 11.03 22.12
C THR A 4 -17.77 10.19 20.90
N LEU A 5 -18.06 8.89 21.08
CA LEU A 5 -18.48 8.00 19.97
C LEU A 5 -20.00 7.95 19.76
N LYS A 6 -20.80 8.49 20.68
CA LYS A 6 -22.27 8.54 20.55
C LYS A 6 -22.79 9.76 19.80
N ASN A 7 -21.98 10.83 19.65
CA ASN A 7 -22.39 12.07 18.99
C ASN A 7 -22.09 12.13 17.48
N VAL A 8 -21.55 11.06 16.88
CA VAL A 8 -21.26 11.01 15.42
C VAL A 8 -22.47 10.60 14.58
N THR A 9 -23.58 10.22 15.20
CA THR A 9 -24.78 9.76 14.48
C THR A 9 -25.82 10.83 14.18
N SER A 10 -25.60 12.09 14.58
CA SER A 10 -26.52 13.18 14.30
C SER A 10 -25.88 14.21 13.36
N LYS A 11 -26.25 14.18 12.07
CA LYS A 11 -25.80 14.98 10.92
C LYS A 11 -24.41 14.59 10.41
N LEU A 12 -24.30 13.45 9.74
CA LEU A 12 -23.33 13.27 8.66
C LEU A 12 -23.71 14.29 7.58
N GLU A 13 -23.11 15.48 7.62
CA GLU A 13 -23.04 16.33 6.44
C GLU A 13 -22.41 15.47 5.36
N CYS A 14 -23.16 15.21 4.28
CA CYS A 14 -22.67 14.43 3.15
C CYS A 14 -21.70 15.35 2.37
N PRO A 15 -20.37 15.28 2.58
CA PRO A 15 -19.43 16.25 1.99
C PRO A 15 -19.50 16.25 0.47
N TRP A 16 -19.86 15.13 -0.16
CA TRP A 16 -20.04 15.02 -1.61
C TRP A 16 -21.22 15.78 -2.19
N LEU A 17 -22.08 16.40 -1.36
CA LEU A 17 -23.13 17.31 -1.83
C LEU A 17 -22.57 18.67 -2.23
N SER A 18 -21.44 19.08 -1.68
CA SER A 18 -20.68 20.26 -2.13
C SER A 18 -19.67 19.86 -3.21
N ALA A 19 -19.38 20.76 -4.13
CA ALA A 19 -18.34 20.54 -5.12
C ALA A 19 -16.94 20.80 -4.54
N TRP A 20 -15.93 20.13 -5.07
CA TRP A 20 -14.54 20.56 -4.86
C TRP A 20 -14.33 21.90 -5.57
N PRO A 21 -13.60 22.89 -4.99
CA PRO A 21 -13.38 24.18 -5.62
C PRO A 21 -12.74 24.05 -7.01
N ALA A 22 -13.32 24.68 -8.02
CA ALA A 22 -12.87 24.50 -9.41
C ALA A 22 -11.43 24.95 -9.66
N ASN A 23 -10.97 26.00 -8.95
CA ASN A 23 -9.59 26.49 -9.01
C ASN A 23 -8.57 25.60 -8.29
N GLU A 24 -9.03 24.56 -7.61
CA GLU A 24 -8.22 23.56 -6.91
C GLU A 24 -8.21 22.21 -7.65
N LEU A 25 -8.77 22.18 -8.85
CA LEU A 25 -8.75 21.01 -9.74
C LEU A 25 -7.76 21.20 -10.88
N GLU A 26 -7.22 20.09 -11.34
CA GLU A 26 -6.47 20.03 -12.59
C GLU A 26 -7.08 18.97 -13.54
N SER A 27 -6.97 19.23 -14.84
CA SER A 27 -7.36 18.27 -15.87
C SER A 27 -6.18 17.38 -16.25
N VAL A 28 -6.48 16.09 -16.44
CA VAL A 28 -5.51 15.06 -16.84
C VAL A 28 -5.81 14.67 -18.29
N VAL A 29 -5.18 15.37 -19.23
CA VAL A 29 -5.47 15.23 -20.68
C VAL A 29 -4.96 13.90 -21.22
N THR A 30 -3.83 13.41 -20.72
CA THR A 30 -3.20 12.16 -21.14
C THR A 30 -3.04 11.20 -19.96
N CYS A 31 -2.97 9.92 -20.25
CA CYS A 31 -2.75 8.88 -19.25
C CYS A 31 -1.42 9.08 -18.50
N PRO A 32 -1.40 9.20 -17.16
CA PRO A 32 -0.17 9.41 -16.39
C PRO A 32 0.83 8.24 -16.46
N VAL A 33 0.44 7.12 -17.08
CA VAL A 33 1.25 5.91 -17.18
C VAL A 33 1.91 5.77 -18.55
N CYS A 34 1.15 5.98 -19.64
CA CYS A 34 1.63 5.72 -21.01
C CYS A 34 1.49 6.91 -21.98
N ASP A 35 1.09 8.09 -21.49
CA ASP A 35 0.93 9.34 -22.23
C ASP A 35 -0.16 9.31 -23.34
N SER A 36 -0.94 8.22 -23.49
CA SER A 36 -2.05 8.15 -24.45
C SER A 36 -3.20 9.07 -24.07
N ALA A 37 -3.79 9.75 -25.06
CA ALA A 37 -4.99 10.55 -24.87
C ALA A 37 -6.30 9.74 -24.96
N GLU A 38 -6.22 8.50 -25.48
CA GLU A 38 -7.40 7.66 -25.68
C GLU A 38 -7.89 7.04 -24.37
N ARG A 39 -9.14 7.35 -24.02
CA ARG A 39 -9.73 6.91 -22.77
C ARG A 39 -11.23 6.71 -22.86
N THR A 40 -11.77 5.91 -21.96
CA THR A 40 -13.20 5.75 -21.73
C THR A 40 -13.52 6.03 -20.26
N VAL A 41 -14.77 6.39 -19.97
CA VAL A 41 -15.24 6.49 -18.57
C VAL A 41 -15.37 5.08 -18.01
N LEU A 42 -14.68 4.80 -16.92
CA LEU A 42 -14.79 3.53 -16.18
C LEU A 42 -15.90 3.61 -15.12
N HIS A 43 -15.89 4.66 -14.31
CA HIS A 43 -16.91 4.95 -13.30
C HIS A 43 -17.11 6.46 -13.22
N ASP A 44 -18.34 6.90 -13.16
CA ASP A 44 -18.73 8.29 -12.93
C ASP A 44 -19.39 8.48 -11.56
N LYS A 45 -19.52 9.75 -11.14
CA LYS A 45 -20.20 10.14 -9.90
C LYS A 45 -19.69 9.42 -8.65
N LEU A 46 -18.40 9.01 -8.64
CA LEU A 46 -17.77 8.45 -7.47
C LEU A 46 -17.70 9.48 -6.33
N ILE A 47 -17.87 9.02 -5.11
CA ILE A 47 -17.77 9.83 -3.89
C ILE A 47 -16.71 9.28 -2.97
N ASP A 48 -16.26 10.06 -1.99
CA ASP A 48 -15.44 9.55 -0.90
C ASP A 48 -16.27 8.67 0.05
N ASN A 49 -16.46 7.40 -0.33
CA ASN A 49 -17.16 6.39 0.46
C ASN A 49 -16.24 5.58 1.40
N VAL A 50 -15.02 6.06 1.61
CA VAL A 50 -14.02 5.44 2.49
C VAL A 50 -13.88 6.20 3.79
N PHE A 51 -13.57 7.48 3.72
CA PHE A 51 -13.34 8.33 4.89
C PHE A 51 -14.45 9.37 5.09
N PHE A 52 -15.27 9.62 4.08
CA PHE A 52 -16.39 10.55 4.12
C PHE A 52 -15.99 11.99 4.47
N VAL A 53 -14.85 12.45 3.96
CA VAL A 53 -14.30 13.80 4.22
C VAL A 53 -14.15 14.64 2.97
N ALA A 54 -13.84 14.04 1.83
CA ALA A 54 -13.61 14.77 0.59
C ALA A 54 -14.95 15.15 -0.09
N PRO A 55 -15.15 16.43 -0.41
CA PRO A 55 -16.32 16.87 -1.19
C PRO A 55 -16.21 16.44 -2.66
N GLY A 56 -17.30 16.63 -3.39
CA GLY A 56 -17.36 16.43 -4.83
C GLY A 56 -17.74 15.04 -5.29
N LYS A 57 -17.97 14.97 -6.60
CA LYS A 57 -18.19 13.73 -7.35
C LYS A 57 -17.10 13.60 -8.39
N TRP A 58 -16.55 12.40 -8.50
CA TRP A 58 -15.34 12.14 -9.25
C TRP A 58 -15.57 11.19 -10.41
N THR A 59 -14.81 11.33 -11.49
CA THR A 59 -14.85 10.44 -12.64
C THR A 59 -13.53 9.71 -12.78
N LEU A 60 -13.58 8.38 -12.80
CA LEU A 60 -12.45 7.53 -13.06
C LEU A 60 -12.48 7.11 -14.53
N HIS A 61 -11.41 7.41 -15.24
CA HIS A 61 -11.23 7.04 -16.65
C HIS A 61 -10.35 5.80 -16.76
N ARG A 62 -10.57 5.00 -17.79
CA ARG A 62 -9.71 3.90 -18.19
C ARG A 62 -8.96 4.29 -19.46
N CYS A 63 -7.64 4.18 -19.45
CA CYS A 63 -6.82 4.32 -20.65
C CYS A 63 -7.04 3.13 -21.59
N ILE A 64 -7.31 3.38 -22.87
CA ILE A 64 -7.53 2.32 -23.88
C ILE A 64 -6.20 1.61 -24.18
N GLN A 65 -5.08 2.33 -24.16
CA GLN A 65 -3.77 1.79 -24.54
C GLN A 65 -3.15 0.86 -23.48
N CYS A 66 -3.21 1.24 -22.18
CA CYS A 66 -2.51 0.49 -21.12
C CYS A 66 -3.42 -0.09 -20.05
N ASP A 67 -4.73 0.09 -20.13
CA ASP A 67 -5.75 -0.38 -19.17
C ASP A 67 -5.58 0.12 -17.73
N SER A 68 -4.69 1.10 -17.47
CA SER A 68 -4.66 1.78 -16.18
C SER A 68 -5.86 2.69 -16.00
N ALA A 69 -6.29 2.90 -14.77
CA ALA A 69 -7.34 3.86 -14.47
C ALA A 69 -6.77 5.11 -13.79
N TYR A 70 -7.36 6.28 -14.05
CA TYR A 70 -6.94 7.54 -13.44
C TYR A 70 -8.09 8.51 -13.30
N LEU A 71 -7.97 9.38 -12.31
CA LEU A 71 -8.97 10.38 -11.96
C LEU A 71 -8.81 11.62 -12.85
N ASP A 72 -9.94 12.09 -13.45
CA ASP A 72 -9.99 13.36 -14.18
C ASP A 72 -11.41 13.94 -14.15
N PRO A 73 -11.60 15.24 -13.74
CA PRO A 73 -10.55 16.05 -13.09
C PRO A 73 -10.15 15.49 -11.73
N ARG A 74 -9.00 15.93 -11.23
CA ARG A 74 -8.48 15.53 -9.92
C ARG A 74 -8.05 16.75 -9.10
N PRO A 75 -7.97 16.66 -7.75
CA PRO A 75 -7.38 17.71 -6.95
C PRO A 75 -5.95 18.00 -7.42
N ASN A 76 -5.58 19.27 -7.50
CA ASN A 76 -4.20 19.65 -7.81
C ASN A 76 -3.25 19.39 -6.63
N PRO A 77 -1.90 19.45 -6.81
CA PRO A 77 -0.94 19.14 -5.76
C PRO A 77 -1.10 19.97 -4.48
N GLU A 78 -1.55 21.23 -4.60
CA GLU A 78 -1.72 22.15 -3.48
C GLU A 78 -2.95 21.82 -2.64
N SER A 79 -3.99 21.22 -3.25
CA SER A 79 -5.29 20.99 -2.62
C SER A 79 -5.52 19.55 -2.17
N ILE A 80 -4.83 18.56 -2.75
CA ILE A 80 -5.06 17.13 -2.46
C ILE A 80 -4.95 16.81 -0.96
N GLY A 81 -4.15 17.56 -0.21
CA GLY A 81 -4.01 17.43 1.25
C GLY A 81 -5.35 17.50 2.00
N LYS A 82 -6.34 18.23 1.47
CA LYS A 82 -7.69 18.34 2.06
C LYS A 82 -8.44 17.01 2.11
N ALA A 83 -8.14 16.09 1.19
CA ALA A 83 -8.73 14.75 1.16
C ALA A 83 -8.25 13.84 2.32
N TYR A 84 -7.23 14.26 3.08
CA TYR A 84 -6.62 13.48 4.16
C TYR A 84 -6.99 13.96 5.57
N GLY A 85 -7.95 14.88 5.72
CA GLY A 85 -8.29 15.55 6.98
C GLY A 85 -8.57 14.64 8.19
N THR A 86 -9.00 13.40 8.01
CA THR A 86 -9.23 12.40 9.08
C THR A 86 -8.47 11.10 8.84
N TYR A 87 -7.38 11.14 8.04
CA TYR A 87 -6.61 9.94 7.72
C TYR A 87 -5.89 9.39 8.96
N TYR A 88 -6.14 8.12 9.29
CA TYR A 88 -5.68 7.47 10.52
C TYR A 88 -4.22 6.96 10.47
N THR A 89 -3.31 7.62 9.77
CA THR A 89 -1.88 7.24 9.82
C THR A 89 -1.24 7.49 11.19
N HIS A 90 -1.99 8.12 12.12
CA HIS A 90 -1.49 8.57 13.42
C HIS A 90 -1.67 7.59 14.57
N THR A 91 -2.42 6.49 14.39
CA THR A 91 -2.50 5.49 15.45
C THR A 91 -1.19 4.74 15.52
N VAL A 92 -0.40 5.06 16.54
CA VAL A 92 0.67 4.18 17.01
C VAL A 92 0.04 2.78 17.10
N GLY A 93 0.57 1.84 16.33
CA GLY A 93 0.06 0.46 16.34
C GLY A 93 -0.06 0.02 17.77
N ALA A 94 -1.27 -0.37 18.19
CA ALA A 94 -1.52 -0.76 19.57
C ALA A 94 -0.44 -1.76 19.98
N HIS A 95 0.39 -1.37 20.92
CA HIS A 95 1.31 -2.28 21.58
C HIS A 95 0.46 -3.48 21.98
N ARG A 96 0.70 -4.63 21.37
CA ARG A 96 0.05 -5.87 21.76
C ARG A 96 0.41 -6.07 23.23
N ASP A 97 -0.56 -5.80 24.08
CA ASP A 97 -0.45 -6.01 25.50
C ASP A 97 0.02 -7.46 25.74
N ASN A 98 1.22 -7.63 26.27
CA ASN A 98 1.85 -8.94 26.47
C ASN A 98 1.32 -9.64 27.73
N SER A 99 0.29 -9.09 28.38
CA SER A 99 -0.23 -9.55 29.68
C SER A 99 -1.25 -10.70 29.61
N VAL A 100 -1.69 -11.11 28.41
CA VAL A 100 -2.60 -12.26 28.27
C VAL A 100 -1.79 -13.55 28.26
N GLN A 101 -2.14 -14.50 29.14
CA GLN A 101 -1.59 -15.87 29.14
C GLN A 101 -1.59 -16.43 27.72
N VAL A 102 -0.40 -16.44 27.09
CA VAL A 102 -0.25 -16.85 25.70
C VAL A 102 -0.39 -18.38 25.65
N SER A 103 -1.46 -18.88 25.05
CA SER A 103 -1.66 -20.30 24.76
C SER A 103 -0.36 -20.95 24.25
N ILE A 104 -0.07 -22.18 24.72
CA ILE A 104 1.09 -22.99 24.28
C ILE A 104 1.19 -23.00 22.75
N TYR A 105 0.06 -23.13 22.03
CA TYR A 105 -0.02 -23.06 20.58
C TYR A 105 0.52 -21.72 20.02
N ARG A 106 0.13 -20.58 20.61
CA ARG A 106 0.62 -19.25 20.20
C ARG A 106 2.12 -19.11 20.45
N ARG A 107 2.63 -19.69 21.53
CA ARG A 107 4.07 -19.70 21.86
C ARG A 107 4.87 -20.50 20.81
N TRP A 108 4.43 -21.71 20.47
CA TRP A 108 5.04 -22.55 19.41
C TRP A 108 5.02 -21.85 18.06
N ARG A 109 3.88 -21.30 17.68
CA ARG A 109 3.74 -20.55 16.43
C ARG A 109 4.71 -19.36 16.38
N ARG A 110 4.84 -18.58 17.46
CA ARG A 110 5.80 -17.48 17.59
C ARG A 110 7.25 -17.96 17.45
N MET A 111 7.62 -19.06 18.10
CA MET A 111 8.96 -19.66 18.00
C MET A 111 9.31 -20.07 16.57
N LEU A 112 8.36 -20.69 15.85
CA LEU A 112 8.57 -21.11 14.47
C LEU A 112 8.67 -19.88 13.54
N SER A 113 7.80 -18.89 13.69
CA SER A 113 7.85 -17.64 12.90
C SER A 113 9.16 -16.89 13.15
N ASN A 114 9.60 -16.74 14.40
CA ASN A 114 10.88 -16.11 14.73
C ASN A 114 12.05 -16.88 14.13
N GLY A 115 12.02 -18.21 14.18
CA GLY A 115 13.06 -19.05 13.55
C GLY A 115 13.15 -18.87 12.03
N TYR A 116 12.02 -18.73 11.37
CA TYR A 116 11.96 -18.38 9.94
C TYR A 116 12.53 -16.99 9.68
N LEU A 117 12.09 -15.97 10.42
CA LEU A 117 12.53 -14.58 10.28
C LEU A 117 14.05 -14.44 10.50
N ASN A 118 14.58 -15.08 11.55
CA ASN A 118 16.02 -15.07 11.83
C ASN A 118 16.84 -15.70 10.69
N HIS A 119 16.31 -16.77 10.10
CA HIS A 119 16.97 -17.42 8.97
C HIS A 119 16.87 -16.62 7.68
N ARG A 120 15.67 -16.11 7.35
CA ARG A 120 15.36 -15.50 6.06
C ARG A 120 15.81 -14.04 5.97
N TYR A 121 15.64 -13.27 7.06
CA TYR A 121 15.89 -11.84 7.11
C TYR A 121 17.02 -11.41 8.04
N GLY A 122 17.59 -12.35 8.84
CA GLY A 122 18.70 -12.04 9.72
C GLY A 122 18.30 -11.39 11.05
N THR A 123 17.01 -11.38 11.39
CA THR A 123 16.54 -10.89 12.70
C THR A 123 17.11 -11.76 13.83
N GLN A 124 17.09 -11.24 15.06
CA GLN A 124 17.55 -11.98 16.25
C GLN A 124 16.41 -12.19 17.26
N ARG A 125 15.18 -12.37 16.76
CA ARG A 125 13.99 -12.50 17.59
C ARG A 125 14.00 -13.75 18.44
N GLN A 126 13.56 -13.61 19.70
CA GLN A 126 13.46 -14.70 20.67
C GLN A 126 12.01 -14.80 21.22
N PRO A 127 11.54 -15.97 21.66
CA PRO A 127 12.14 -17.28 21.45
C PRO A 127 12.07 -17.73 19.99
N ALA A 128 13.06 -18.49 19.51
CA ALA A 128 13.14 -18.95 18.12
C ALA A 128 13.47 -20.45 18.03
N SER A 129 12.87 -21.15 17.06
CA SER A 129 13.14 -22.55 16.76
C SER A 129 13.80 -22.68 15.39
N ARG A 130 14.91 -23.43 15.31
CA ARG A 130 15.58 -23.76 14.04
C ARG A 130 14.67 -24.52 13.06
N LEU A 131 13.62 -25.19 13.55
CA LEU A 131 12.62 -25.86 12.70
C LEU A 131 11.76 -24.87 11.92
N GLY A 132 11.71 -23.59 12.30
CA GLY A 132 10.89 -22.56 11.64
C GLY A 132 11.14 -22.48 10.14
N LYS A 133 12.40 -22.60 9.69
CA LYS A 133 12.75 -22.58 8.26
C LYS A 133 12.13 -23.69 7.42
N TRP A 134 11.80 -24.85 8.06
CA TRP A 134 11.22 -26.00 7.39
C TRP A 134 9.69 -26.00 7.47
N VAL A 135 9.14 -25.78 8.67
CA VAL A 135 7.68 -25.75 8.91
C VAL A 135 7.02 -24.63 8.13
N ALA A 136 7.71 -23.52 7.98
CA ALA A 136 7.26 -22.38 7.19
C ALA A 136 6.89 -22.77 5.75
N LYS A 137 7.63 -23.69 5.11
CA LYS A 137 7.36 -24.17 3.76
C LYS A 137 6.05 -24.95 3.64
N LEU A 138 5.53 -25.51 4.74
CA LEU A 138 4.27 -26.22 4.78
C LEU A 138 3.04 -25.30 4.86
N LEU A 139 3.25 -23.99 5.16
CA LEU A 139 2.20 -23.00 5.35
C LEU A 139 2.39 -21.76 4.45
N PRO A 140 2.36 -21.90 3.13
CA PRO A 140 2.76 -20.87 2.19
C PRO A 140 1.97 -19.55 2.33
N GLY A 141 0.69 -19.61 2.68
CA GLY A 141 -0.12 -18.38 2.87
C GLY A 141 0.29 -17.57 4.10
N GLN A 142 0.78 -18.21 5.17
CA GLN A 142 1.29 -17.51 6.34
C GLN A 142 2.66 -16.90 6.05
N LEU A 143 3.50 -17.59 5.27
CA LEU A 143 4.79 -17.09 4.83
C LEU A 143 4.65 -15.83 4.00
N GLN A 144 3.73 -15.82 3.03
CA GLN A 144 3.49 -14.65 2.20
C GLN A 144 3.16 -13.40 3.05
N ALA A 145 2.36 -13.55 4.11
CA ALA A 145 2.06 -12.45 5.02
C ALA A 145 3.30 -11.97 5.78
N ILE A 146 4.10 -12.91 6.29
CA ILE A 146 5.37 -12.60 6.99
C ILE A 146 6.37 -11.94 6.03
N ASP A 147 6.55 -12.50 4.84
CA ASP A 147 7.46 -11.95 3.83
C ASP A 147 7.04 -10.55 3.39
N ASN A 148 5.73 -10.27 3.34
CA ASN A 148 5.21 -8.94 3.02
C ASN A 148 5.52 -7.92 4.13
N GLU A 149 5.51 -8.32 5.41
CA GLU A 149 5.94 -7.44 6.51
C GLU A 149 7.40 -6.98 6.36
N TYR A 150 8.23 -7.76 5.64
CA TYR A 150 9.63 -7.44 5.29
C TYR A 150 9.78 -7.04 3.81
N ARG A 151 8.66 -6.79 3.12
CA ARG A 151 8.60 -6.36 1.71
C ARG A 151 9.44 -7.23 0.78
N TYR A 152 9.52 -8.53 1.07
CA TYR A 152 10.30 -9.52 0.28
C TYR A 152 11.77 -9.13 0.04
N LEU A 153 12.30 -8.17 0.79
CA LEU A 153 13.69 -7.76 0.65
C LEU A 153 14.64 -8.89 1.06
N PRO A 154 15.85 -8.95 0.49
CA PRO A 154 16.84 -9.91 0.92
C PRO A 154 17.33 -9.59 2.34
N LYS A 155 17.99 -10.56 2.99
CA LYS A 155 18.79 -10.28 4.16
C LYS A 155 19.90 -9.31 3.76
N PRO A 156 20.06 -8.15 4.44
CA PRO A 156 21.11 -7.21 4.09
C PRO A 156 22.49 -7.76 4.42
N THR A 157 23.47 -7.35 3.64
CA THR A 157 24.88 -7.40 4.01
C THR A 157 25.23 -6.18 4.87
N GLN A 158 26.46 -6.10 5.34
CA GLN A 158 26.90 -4.99 6.20
C GLN A 158 26.73 -3.62 5.48
N ASN A 159 26.18 -2.63 6.19
CA ASN A 159 26.02 -1.24 5.76
C ASN A 159 25.08 -0.99 4.55
N GLN A 160 24.20 -1.92 4.21
CA GLN A 160 23.20 -1.66 3.16
C GLN A 160 22.12 -0.68 3.63
N ARG A 161 21.84 0.31 2.76
CA ARG A 161 20.90 1.42 3.01
C ARG A 161 19.54 1.15 2.38
N LEU A 162 18.50 1.40 3.16
CA LEU A 162 17.11 1.28 2.73
C LEU A 162 16.39 2.61 2.94
N LEU A 163 15.66 3.04 1.91
CA LEU A 163 14.73 4.17 1.99
C LEU A 163 13.30 3.65 1.88
N ASP A 164 12.43 4.13 2.76
CA ASP A 164 10.97 3.95 2.64
C ASP A 164 10.32 5.28 2.28
N ILE A 165 9.66 5.33 1.13
CA ILE A 165 8.92 6.51 0.66
C ILE A 165 7.48 6.36 1.12
N GLY A 166 6.93 7.40 1.81
CA GLY A 166 5.64 7.32 2.48
C GLY A 166 5.70 6.34 3.67
N CYS A 167 6.70 6.50 4.54
CA CYS A 167 6.98 5.52 5.58
C CYS A 167 5.98 5.51 6.74
N GLY A 168 5.03 6.45 6.77
CA GLY A 168 4.04 6.58 7.83
C GLY A 168 4.71 6.69 9.22
N ASN A 169 4.18 5.95 10.19
CA ASN A 169 4.71 5.89 11.56
C ASN A 169 6.00 5.04 11.70
N GLY A 170 6.59 4.59 10.60
CA GLY A 170 7.84 3.83 10.57
C GLY A 170 7.74 2.34 10.97
N ASP A 171 6.57 1.73 11.01
CA ASP A 171 6.40 0.32 11.41
C ASP A 171 7.26 -0.64 10.59
N PHE A 172 7.30 -0.46 9.27
CA PHE A 172 8.15 -1.26 8.41
C PHE A 172 9.65 -1.00 8.67
N LEU A 173 10.03 0.27 8.84
CA LEU A 173 11.44 0.63 9.06
C LEU A 173 12.01 0.06 10.36
N VAL A 174 11.18 -0.10 11.41
CA VAL A 174 11.58 -0.82 12.63
C VAL A 174 11.91 -2.28 12.31
N ASN A 175 11.05 -2.97 11.55
CA ASN A 175 11.29 -4.36 11.15
C ASN A 175 12.55 -4.48 10.26
N ALA A 176 12.74 -3.56 9.33
CA ALA A 176 13.91 -3.54 8.45
C ALA A 176 15.21 -3.29 9.24
N ARG A 177 15.18 -2.38 10.22
CA ARG A 177 16.32 -2.14 11.14
C ARG A 177 16.66 -3.38 11.96
N GLU A 178 15.66 -4.10 12.48
CA GLU A 178 15.89 -5.39 13.16
C GLU A 178 16.53 -6.44 12.24
N ALA A 179 16.25 -6.38 10.93
CA ALA A 179 16.88 -7.25 9.94
C ALA A 179 18.32 -6.83 9.59
N GLY A 180 18.79 -5.65 10.05
CA GLY A 180 20.14 -5.17 9.85
C GLY A 180 20.31 -4.12 8.75
N TRP A 181 19.23 -3.55 8.21
CA TRP A 181 19.28 -2.43 7.26
C TRP A 181 19.63 -1.12 7.96
N LEU A 182 20.41 -0.27 7.31
CA LEU A 182 20.53 1.15 7.65
C LEU A 182 19.30 1.85 7.03
N VAL A 183 18.34 2.22 7.88
CA VAL A 183 17.01 2.66 7.44
C VAL A 183 16.88 4.17 7.47
N SER A 184 16.19 4.73 6.48
CA SER A 184 15.70 6.10 6.46
C SER A 184 14.33 6.17 5.79
N GLY A 185 13.57 7.24 6.03
CA GLY A 185 12.26 7.45 5.47
C GLY A 185 12.01 8.88 5.00
N VAL A 186 11.05 9.04 4.09
CA VAL A 186 10.42 10.32 3.79
C VAL A 186 8.91 10.16 3.96
N GLU A 187 8.27 11.15 4.63
CA GLU A 187 6.85 11.12 4.94
C GLU A 187 6.27 12.53 4.85
N PRO A 188 5.26 12.77 3.98
CA PRO A 188 4.65 14.09 3.85
C PRO A 188 3.87 14.54 5.09
N ASP A 189 3.27 13.61 5.84
CA ASP A 189 2.52 13.93 7.05
C ASP A 189 3.46 14.15 8.24
N PRO A 190 3.55 15.40 8.78
CA PRO A 190 4.44 15.69 9.90
C PRO A 190 4.15 14.86 11.15
N LYS A 191 2.87 14.53 11.41
CA LYS A 191 2.50 13.75 12.61
C LYS A 191 2.99 12.31 12.50
N ALA A 192 2.82 11.70 11.33
CA ALA A 192 3.31 10.35 11.07
C ALA A 192 4.84 10.30 11.10
N ALA A 193 5.50 11.27 10.46
CA ALA A 193 6.97 11.39 10.49
C ALA A 193 7.52 11.54 11.91
N HIS A 194 6.93 12.41 12.74
CA HIS A 194 7.32 12.57 14.14
C HIS A 194 7.11 11.27 14.94
N ALA A 195 6.01 10.54 14.71
CA ALA A 195 5.80 9.24 15.34
C ALA A 195 6.91 8.24 15.01
N ALA A 196 7.40 8.23 13.76
CA ALA A 196 8.53 7.40 13.36
C ALA A 196 9.86 7.88 13.97
N GLN A 197 10.09 9.20 14.03
CA GLN A 197 11.28 9.80 14.68
C GLN A 197 11.34 9.46 16.17
N HIS A 198 10.22 9.48 16.89
CA HIS A 198 10.15 9.04 18.29
C HIS A 198 10.54 7.56 18.50
N ARG A 199 10.50 6.75 17.45
CA ARG A 199 10.97 5.35 17.45
C ARG A 199 12.46 5.22 17.08
N GLY A 200 13.15 6.35 16.97
CA GLY A 200 14.57 6.41 16.60
C GLY A 200 14.83 6.08 15.12
N ILE A 201 13.87 6.36 14.24
CA ILE A 201 14.05 6.22 12.79
C ILE A 201 14.41 7.59 12.20
N ASP A 202 15.39 7.62 11.29
CA ASP A 202 15.76 8.80 10.51
C ASP A 202 14.68 9.04 9.44
N VAL A 203 13.77 10.01 9.69
CA VAL A 203 12.67 10.36 8.78
C VAL A 203 12.68 11.85 8.52
N SER A 204 12.67 12.22 7.24
CA SER A 204 12.47 13.60 6.79
C SER A 204 11.00 13.88 6.47
N VAL A 205 10.48 15.00 6.94
CA VAL A 205 9.12 15.46 6.61
C VAL A 205 9.12 16.04 5.20
N GLY A 206 8.39 15.43 4.27
CA GLY A 206 8.28 15.89 2.89
C GLY A 206 8.25 14.74 1.88
N THR A 207 8.63 15.05 0.64
CA THR A 207 8.62 14.12 -0.49
C THR A 207 10.03 13.68 -0.89
N ILE A 208 10.11 12.79 -1.89
CA ILE A 208 11.38 12.31 -2.46
C ILE A 208 12.28 13.46 -2.98
N ASP A 209 11.71 14.62 -3.26
CA ASP A 209 12.43 15.80 -3.78
C ASP A 209 13.51 16.30 -2.82
N LEU A 210 13.36 16.05 -1.51
CA LEU A 210 14.39 16.31 -0.50
C LEU A 210 15.71 15.58 -0.78
N LEU A 211 15.66 14.53 -1.60
CA LEU A 211 16.80 13.70 -1.95
C LEU A 211 17.28 13.96 -3.39
N ALA A 212 16.87 15.08 -4.02
CA ALA A 212 17.18 15.39 -5.43
C ALA A 212 18.68 15.42 -5.73
N SER A 213 19.51 15.84 -4.77
CA SER A 213 20.97 15.90 -4.89
C SER A 213 21.68 14.55 -4.78
N ARG A 214 20.97 13.47 -4.37
CA ARG A 214 21.56 12.14 -4.21
C ARG A 214 21.36 11.29 -5.46
N SER A 215 22.35 10.44 -5.75
CA SER A 215 22.25 9.40 -6.78
C SER A 215 23.02 8.15 -6.34
N ASN A 216 22.62 6.98 -6.80
CA ASN A 216 23.28 5.69 -6.51
C ASN A 216 23.62 5.50 -5.01
N TYR A 217 22.66 5.82 -4.15
CA TYR A 217 22.91 5.89 -2.70
C TYR A 217 22.27 4.73 -1.93
N PHE A 218 21.11 4.27 -2.33
CA PHE A 218 20.36 3.24 -1.63
C PHE A 218 20.51 1.86 -2.29
N ASP A 219 20.60 0.84 -1.47
CA ASP A 219 20.61 -0.56 -1.91
C ASP A 219 19.17 -1.10 -2.10
N ALA A 220 18.22 -0.54 -1.36
CA ALA A 220 16.80 -0.82 -1.54
C ALA A 220 15.96 0.44 -1.33
N ILE A 221 14.87 0.57 -2.11
CA ILE A 221 13.84 1.60 -1.93
C ILE A 221 12.47 0.92 -1.95
N THR A 222 11.58 1.36 -1.08
CA THR A 222 10.25 0.77 -0.97
C THR A 222 9.16 1.83 -1.09
N LEU A 223 8.07 1.46 -1.83
CA LEU A 223 6.86 2.24 -2.02
C LEU A 223 5.66 1.32 -1.74
N SER A 224 5.06 1.45 -0.56
CA SER A 224 3.90 0.66 -0.19
C SER A 224 2.69 1.58 -0.05
N HIS A 225 1.73 1.46 -0.96
CA HIS A 225 0.59 2.35 -1.06
C HIS A 225 1.00 3.84 -1.19
N VAL A 226 1.84 4.13 -2.17
CA VAL A 226 2.36 5.48 -2.46
C VAL A 226 2.13 5.87 -3.91
N ILE A 227 2.47 4.99 -4.86
CA ILE A 227 2.50 5.34 -6.29
C ILE A 227 1.12 5.70 -6.84
N GLU A 228 0.06 5.17 -6.26
CA GLU A 228 -1.33 5.49 -6.61
C GLU A 228 -1.78 6.89 -6.15
N HIS A 229 -1.08 7.49 -5.20
CA HIS A 229 -1.41 8.79 -4.62
C HIS A 229 -0.66 9.96 -5.26
N VAL A 230 0.33 9.69 -6.11
CA VAL A 230 1.16 10.76 -6.70
C VAL A 230 0.61 11.23 -8.03
N HIS A 231 0.74 12.53 -8.32
CA HIS A 231 0.31 13.15 -9.57
C HIS A 231 1.12 12.66 -10.77
N GLU A 232 2.42 12.42 -10.58
CA GLU A 232 3.38 12.07 -11.64
C GLU A 232 4.13 10.78 -11.30
N PRO A 233 3.49 9.61 -11.41
CA PRO A 233 4.10 8.32 -11.03
C PRO A 233 5.35 7.99 -11.84
N LYS A 234 5.42 8.40 -13.09
CA LYS A 234 6.59 8.24 -13.96
C LYS A 234 7.81 8.99 -13.40
N LYS A 235 7.63 10.26 -13.01
CA LYS A 235 8.71 11.06 -12.39
C LYS A 235 9.15 10.48 -11.05
N LEU A 236 8.21 10.01 -10.23
CA LEU A 236 8.54 9.32 -8.98
C LEU A 236 9.44 8.11 -9.23
N LEU A 237 9.06 7.22 -10.15
CA LEU A 237 9.84 6.02 -10.46
C LEU A 237 11.22 6.33 -11.07
N GLN A 238 11.33 7.40 -11.88
CA GLN A 238 12.62 7.90 -12.39
C GLN A 238 13.52 8.43 -11.25
N ALA A 239 12.94 9.17 -10.28
CA ALA A 239 13.67 9.63 -9.11
C ALA A 239 14.14 8.45 -8.23
N VAL A 240 13.30 7.43 -8.04
CA VAL A 240 13.66 6.19 -7.34
C VAL A 240 14.80 5.48 -8.06
N GLN A 241 14.73 5.35 -9.38
CA GLN A 241 15.78 4.72 -10.19
C GLN A 241 17.12 5.45 -10.05
N ARG A 242 17.12 6.80 -10.09
CA ARG A 242 18.34 7.60 -9.87
C ARG A 242 18.95 7.37 -8.50
N LEU A 243 18.12 7.29 -7.44
CA LEU A 243 18.56 7.11 -6.06
C LEU A 243 19.09 5.71 -5.77
N LEU A 244 18.61 4.68 -6.47
CA LEU A 244 19.09 3.30 -6.33
C LEU A 244 20.50 3.15 -6.89
N LYS A 245 21.33 2.38 -6.22
CA LYS A 245 22.60 1.87 -6.77
C LYS A 245 22.33 0.93 -7.95
N PRO A 246 23.28 0.75 -8.90
CA PRO A 246 23.20 -0.33 -9.87
C PRO A 246 22.93 -1.67 -9.17
N GLY A 247 21.98 -2.48 -9.69
CA GLY A 247 21.52 -3.71 -9.07
C GLY A 247 20.68 -3.55 -7.81
N GLY A 248 20.45 -2.32 -7.34
CA GLY A 248 19.59 -2.01 -6.19
C GLY A 248 18.12 -2.41 -6.42
N ILE A 249 17.40 -2.68 -5.35
CA ILE A 249 16.04 -3.24 -5.40
C ILE A 249 15.01 -2.16 -5.13
N VAL A 250 13.96 -2.09 -5.96
CA VAL A 250 12.71 -1.42 -5.64
C VAL A 250 11.64 -2.45 -5.23
N TYR A 251 10.87 -2.14 -4.19
CA TYR A 251 9.63 -2.83 -3.84
C TYR A 251 8.46 -1.88 -4.06
N ILE A 252 7.40 -2.36 -4.70
CA ILE A 252 6.16 -1.61 -4.93
C ILE A 252 4.98 -2.48 -4.53
N ASP A 253 4.03 -1.88 -3.77
CA ASP A 253 2.73 -2.47 -3.44
C ASP A 253 1.65 -1.42 -3.68
N THR A 254 0.69 -1.71 -4.58
CA THR A 254 -0.34 -0.76 -5.02
C THR A 254 -1.61 -1.50 -5.45
N PRO A 255 -2.82 -0.90 -5.36
CA PRO A 255 -4.05 -1.53 -5.82
C PRO A 255 -4.02 -1.92 -7.30
N ASN A 256 -4.71 -3.02 -7.62
CA ASN A 256 -4.78 -3.58 -8.98
C ASN A 256 -6.18 -3.38 -9.58
N ILE A 257 -6.32 -2.51 -10.59
CA ILE A 257 -7.61 -2.27 -11.25
C ILE A 257 -8.19 -3.51 -11.97
N GLN A 258 -7.36 -4.49 -12.28
CA GLN A 258 -7.79 -5.76 -12.89
C GLN A 258 -8.06 -6.87 -11.87
N SER A 259 -8.10 -6.55 -10.56
CA SER A 259 -8.37 -7.53 -9.51
C SER A 259 -9.77 -8.14 -9.60
N HIS A 260 -9.95 -9.28 -8.95
CA HIS A 260 -11.30 -9.85 -8.79
C HIS A 260 -12.23 -8.90 -8.04
N GLY A 261 -11.74 -8.23 -6.99
CA GLY A 261 -12.53 -7.26 -6.24
C GLY A 261 -12.98 -6.07 -7.09
N ALA A 262 -12.09 -5.52 -7.95
CA ALA A 262 -12.43 -4.45 -8.87
C ALA A 262 -13.53 -4.88 -9.85
N SER A 263 -13.47 -6.10 -10.37
CA SER A 263 -14.48 -6.65 -11.28
C SER A 263 -15.82 -6.92 -10.59
N GLU A 264 -15.81 -7.42 -9.35
CA GLU A 264 -17.00 -7.80 -8.59
C GLU A 264 -17.72 -6.58 -8.01
N PHE A 265 -16.99 -5.67 -7.35
CA PHE A 265 -17.58 -4.56 -6.60
C PHE A 265 -17.66 -3.25 -7.39
N LYS A 266 -17.00 -3.18 -8.56
CA LYS A 266 -17.03 -2.00 -9.45
C LYS A 266 -16.73 -0.71 -8.66
N GLN A 267 -17.65 0.29 -8.70
CA GLN A 267 -17.51 1.57 -7.97
C GLN A 267 -17.41 1.42 -6.45
N ASN A 268 -17.80 0.28 -5.88
CA ASN A 268 -17.71 0.00 -4.44
C ASN A 268 -16.46 -0.79 -4.06
N TRP A 269 -15.55 -1.03 -5.00
CA TRP A 269 -14.28 -1.67 -4.68
C TRP A 269 -13.41 -0.76 -3.82
N ARG A 270 -12.93 -1.30 -2.69
CA ARG A 270 -12.12 -0.55 -1.72
C ARG A 270 -10.83 0.03 -2.32
N GLY A 271 -10.34 -0.51 -3.42
CA GLY A 271 -9.13 -0.06 -4.09
C GLY A 271 -9.29 1.25 -4.89
N ILE A 272 -10.52 1.77 -5.10
CA ILE A 272 -10.72 3.03 -5.83
C ILE A 272 -10.35 4.25 -4.97
N GLU A 273 -10.84 4.35 -3.74
CA GLU A 273 -10.50 5.39 -2.74
C GLU A 273 -10.40 6.83 -3.29
N THR A 274 -11.43 7.27 -4.01
CA THR A 274 -11.47 8.65 -4.54
C THR A 274 -11.59 9.70 -3.42
N PRO A 275 -11.00 10.90 -3.58
CA PRO A 275 -10.09 11.32 -4.67
C PRO A 275 -8.60 11.06 -4.38
N ARG A 276 -8.25 10.23 -3.38
CA ARG A 276 -6.87 10.01 -2.95
C ARG A 276 -6.07 9.15 -3.90
N HIS A 277 -6.68 8.11 -4.51
CA HIS A 277 -6.04 7.32 -5.56
C HIS A 277 -6.19 8.04 -6.90
N LEU A 278 -5.11 8.69 -7.34
CA LEU A 278 -5.08 9.47 -8.58
C LEU A 278 -4.87 8.57 -9.80
N VAL A 279 -4.13 7.47 -9.62
CA VAL A 279 -3.82 6.49 -10.68
C VAL A 279 -3.92 5.09 -10.09
N ILE A 280 -4.59 4.17 -10.77
CA ILE A 280 -4.68 2.76 -10.36
C ILE A 280 -4.13 1.91 -11.50
N PHE A 281 -3.05 1.21 -11.24
CA PHE A 281 -2.32 0.40 -12.20
C PHE A 281 -2.98 -0.96 -12.41
N ASN A 282 -2.58 -1.62 -13.50
CA ASN A 282 -2.64 -3.07 -13.65
C ASN A 282 -1.22 -3.64 -13.73
N PRO A 283 -1.03 -4.95 -13.56
CA PRO A 283 0.32 -5.55 -13.56
C PRO A 283 1.11 -5.28 -14.84
N ALA A 284 0.46 -5.36 -16.01
CA ALA A 284 1.13 -5.16 -17.29
C ALA A 284 1.60 -3.72 -17.47
N SER A 285 0.76 -2.73 -17.14
CA SER A 285 1.09 -1.31 -17.27
C SER A 285 2.22 -0.88 -16.33
N LEU A 286 2.20 -1.36 -15.07
CA LEU A 286 3.27 -1.05 -14.11
C LEU A 286 4.59 -1.70 -14.52
N MET A 287 4.57 -2.96 -14.96
CA MET A 287 5.77 -3.64 -15.45
C MET A 287 6.35 -2.97 -16.68
N ALA A 288 5.51 -2.60 -17.68
CA ALA A 288 5.95 -1.90 -18.86
C ALA A 288 6.59 -0.54 -18.52
N LEU A 289 6.00 0.20 -17.58
CA LEU A 289 6.56 1.47 -17.11
C LEU A 289 7.91 1.28 -16.42
N LEU A 290 8.05 0.26 -15.58
CA LEU A 290 9.33 -0.07 -14.93
C LEU A 290 10.40 -0.45 -15.94
N CYS A 291 10.10 -1.32 -16.92
CA CYS A 291 11.03 -1.66 -17.99
C CYS A 291 11.49 -0.42 -18.78
N ALA A 292 10.55 0.47 -19.15
CA ALA A 292 10.86 1.70 -19.91
C ALA A 292 11.77 2.66 -19.12
N ILE A 293 11.73 2.63 -17.78
CA ILE A 293 12.59 3.47 -16.92
C ILE A 293 13.97 2.83 -16.66
N GLY A 294 14.17 1.55 -16.99
CA GLY A 294 15.45 0.86 -16.80
C GLY A 294 15.49 -0.02 -15.54
N TYR A 295 14.38 -0.69 -15.26
CA TYR A 295 14.35 -1.78 -14.29
C TYR A 295 14.30 -3.14 -14.99
N GLU A 296 14.92 -4.13 -14.36
CA GLU A 296 14.96 -5.53 -14.79
C GLU A 296 14.57 -6.46 -13.63
N ASP A 297 14.57 -7.77 -13.84
CA ASP A 297 14.24 -8.79 -12.81
C ASP A 297 12.91 -8.52 -12.07
N ILE A 298 11.90 -8.05 -12.82
CA ILE A 298 10.59 -7.71 -12.25
C ILE A 298 9.88 -8.98 -11.80
N ALA A 299 9.69 -9.15 -10.50
CA ALA A 299 9.09 -10.33 -9.90
C ALA A 299 7.82 -10.00 -9.12
N ILE A 300 6.65 -10.38 -9.65
CA ILE A 300 5.37 -10.24 -8.92
C ILE A 300 5.34 -11.23 -7.76
N LYS A 301 5.03 -10.72 -6.56
CA LYS A 301 4.86 -11.50 -5.33
C LYS A 301 3.39 -11.82 -5.12
N ARG A 302 3.10 -13.05 -4.77
CA ARG A 302 1.73 -13.46 -4.49
C ARG A 302 1.35 -13.08 -3.05
N LEU A 303 0.43 -12.13 -2.88
CA LEU A 303 -0.12 -11.74 -1.59
C LEU A 303 -1.63 -12.05 -1.57
N SER A 304 -1.99 -13.26 -1.17
CA SER A 304 -3.41 -13.68 -1.10
C SER A 304 -4.10 -13.27 0.22
N ALA A 305 -3.34 -12.96 1.26
CA ALA A 305 -3.87 -12.64 2.60
C ALA A 305 -4.76 -11.39 2.61
N ALA A 306 -4.47 -10.41 1.76
CA ALA A 306 -5.25 -9.16 1.66
C ALA A 306 -6.66 -9.35 1.09
N ARG A 307 -6.89 -10.42 0.29
CA ARG A 307 -8.14 -10.65 -0.45
C ARG A 307 -9.38 -10.64 0.43
N LYS A 308 -9.36 -11.39 1.54
CA LYS A 308 -10.50 -11.45 2.47
C LYS A 308 -10.81 -10.07 3.07
N GLY A 309 -9.78 -9.32 3.44
CA GLY A 309 -9.93 -7.96 4.00
C GLY A 309 -10.54 -7.01 2.98
N MET A 310 -10.04 -7.01 1.75
CA MET A 310 -10.58 -6.17 0.66
C MET A 310 -12.03 -6.54 0.33
N TYR A 311 -12.34 -7.83 0.25
CA TYR A 311 -13.70 -8.32 0.02
C TYR A 311 -14.68 -7.79 1.09
N ILE A 312 -14.34 -7.94 2.39
CA ILE A 312 -15.19 -7.50 3.50
C ILE A 312 -15.40 -5.98 3.45
N LYS A 313 -14.33 -5.21 3.19
CA LYS A 313 -14.40 -3.75 3.10
C LYS A 313 -15.27 -3.30 1.93
N SER A 314 -15.08 -3.88 0.74
CA SER A 314 -15.88 -3.58 -0.45
C SER A 314 -17.36 -3.94 -0.27
N ARG A 315 -17.65 -5.07 0.36
CA ARG A 315 -19.03 -5.49 0.67
C ARG A 315 -19.72 -4.51 1.65
N ARG A 316 -18.98 -3.92 2.61
CA ARG A 316 -19.52 -2.88 3.47
C ARG A 316 -19.83 -1.61 2.69
N MET A 317 -18.93 -1.20 1.80
CA MET A 317 -19.13 -0.01 0.94
C MET A 317 -20.33 -0.20 0.01
N GLU A 318 -20.51 -1.38 -0.58
CA GLU A 318 -21.68 -1.74 -1.38
C GLU A 318 -23.00 -1.63 -0.58
N ALA A 319 -22.96 -1.92 0.72
CA ALA A 319 -24.08 -1.74 1.65
C ALA A 319 -24.21 -0.30 2.18
N GLY A 320 -23.49 0.68 1.63
CA GLY A 320 -23.52 2.08 2.06
C GLY A 320 -22.86 2.33 3.43
N LYS A 321 -22.01 1.41 3.92
CA LYS A 321 -21.35 1.50 5.23
C LYS A 321 -19.87 1.84 5.06
N SER A 322 -19.29 2.45 6.10
CA SER A 322 -17.84 2.63 6.17
C SER A 322 -17.11 1.28 6.06
N PRO A 323 -16.02 1.18 5.27
CA PRO A 323 -15.21 -0.04 5.21
C PRO A 323 -14.62 -0.45 6.56
N TYR A 324 -14.53 0.48 7.51
CA TYR A 324 -14.00 0.29 8.85
C TYR A 324 -15.07 0.02 9.92
N SER A 325 -16.34 -0.08 9.53
CA SER A 325 -17.42 -0.46 10.44
C SER A 325 -17.07 -1.75 11.19
N VAL A 326 -17.40 -1.80 12.47
CA VAL A 326 -17.17 -2.99 13.33
C VAL A 326 -18.24 -4.07 13.14
N GLU A 327 -19.30 -3.77 12.40
CA GLU A 327 -20.36 -4.72 12.16
C GLU A 327 -19.89 -5.96 11.40
N PRO A 328 -20.26 -7.16 11.82
CA PRO A 328 -19.86 -8.38 11.16
C PRO A 328 -20.53 -8.50 9.78
N VAL A 329 -19.74 -8.78 8.75
CA VAL A 329 -20.25 -9.13 7.42
C VAL A 329 -20.51 -10.64 7.39
N LYS A 330 -21.77 -11.03 7.20
CA LYS A 330 -22.15 -12.42 7.02
C LYS A 330 -21.69 -12.88 5.62
N LEU A 331 -20.64 -13.68 5.57
CA LEU A 331 -20.19 -14.33 4.33
C LEU A 331 -20.88 -15.69 4.20
N GLY A 332 -21.58 -15.90 3.09
CA GLY A 332 -22.11 -17.21 2.74
C GLY A 332 -21.00 -18.27 2.66
N TRP A 333 -21.34 -19.55 2.90
CA TRP A 333 -20.36 -20.64 2.90
C TRP A 333 -19.57 -20.72 1.59
N TYR A 334 -20.23 -20.54 0.45
CA TYR A 334 -19.60 -20.55 -0.87
C TYR A 334 -18.51 -19.47 -1.00
N VAL A 335 -18.81 -18.23 -0.60
CA VAL A 335 -17.84 -17.14 -0.61
C VAL A 335 -16.66 -17.42 0.34
N ARG A 336 -16.93 -18.00 1.51
CA ARG A 336 -15.87 -18.42 2.45
C ARG A 336 -14.95 -19.46 1.82
N CYS A 337 -15.52 -20.48 1.15
CA CYS A 337 -14.77 -21.50 0.43
C CYS A 337 -13.96 -20.87 -0.72
N LEU A 338 -14.57 -20.00 -1.51
CA LEU A 338 -13.92 -19.32 -2.62
C LEU A 338 -12.73 -18.45 -2.13
N LEU A 339 -12.91 -17.68 -1.06
CA LEU A 339 -11.85 -16.85 -0.49
C LEU A 339 -10.70 -17.68 0.13
N PHE A 340 -11.00 -18.89 0.61
CA PHE A 340 -10.02 -19.75 1.29
C PHE A 340 -9.29 -20.67 0.31
N PHE A 341 -10.01 -21.32 -0.60
CA PHE A 341 -9.45 -22.37 -1.46
C PHE A 341 -9.03 -21.90 -2.85
N SER A 342 -9.67 -20.84 -3.40
CA SER A 342 -9.29 -20.40 -4.73
C SER A 342 -7.94 -19.68 -4.71
N ARG A 343 -7.11 -20.04 -5.69
CA ARG A 343 -5.82 -19.38 -5.93
C ARG A 343 -5.94 -18.53 -7.20
N PRO A 344 -6.35 -17.25 -7.10
CA PRO A 344 -6.46 -16.41 -8.28
C PRO A 344 -5.11 -16.32 -9.00
N LYS A 345 -5.14 -16.10 -10.31
CA LYS A 345 -3.94 -15.78 -11.07
C LYS A 345 -3.28 -14.52 -10.47
N THR A 346 -1.99 -14.36 -10.63
CA THR A 346 -1.24 -13.25 -10.06
C THR A 346 -1.71 -11.88 -10.55
N ASP A 347 -2.15 -11.81 -11.81
CA ASP A 347 -2.74 -10.63 -12.43
C ASP A 347 -4.12 -10.24 -11.89
N LYS A 348 -4.78 -11.13 -11.13
CA LYS A 348 -6.12 -10.93 -10.53
C LYS A 348 -6.10 -10.77 -9.01
N LEU A 349 -4.93 -10.60 -8.41
CA LEU A 349 -4.80 -10.28 -6.99
C LEU A 349 -5.25 -8.85 -6.71
N GLU A 350 -5.65 -8.56 -5.46
CA GLU A 350 -6.14 -7.24 -5.05
C GLU A 350 -5.08 -6.14 -5.15
N PHE A 351 -3.81 -6.53 -4.96
CA PHE A 351 -2.66 -5.65 -5.06
C PHE A 351 -1.65 -6.18 -6.08
N ILE A 352 -0.93 -5.26 -6.69
CA ILE A 352 0.30 -5.52 -7.44
C ILE A 352 1.42 -5.37 -6.44
N THR A 353 1.91 -6.48 -5.91
CA THR A 353 3.08 -6.52 -5.04
C THR A 353 4.25 -7.03 -5.88
N LEU A 354 5.28 -6.24 -6.08
CA LEU A 354 6.43 -6.63 -6.89
C LEU A 354 7.76 -6.12 -6.33
N THR A 355 8.83 -6.76 -6.79
CA THR A 355 10.20 -6.28 -6.66
C THR A 355 10.83 -6.18 -8.05
N ALA A 356 11.67 -5.18 -8.27
CA ALA A 356 12.45 -5.04 -9.49
C ALA A 356 13.87 -4.58 -9.14
N ARG A 357 14.82 -4.71 -10.06
CA ARG A 357 16.18 -4.24 -9.90
C ARG A 357 16.49 -3.11 -10.87
N LYS A 358 17.27 -2.13 -10.42
CA LYS A 358 17.90 -1.18 -11.32
C LYS A 358 18.93 -1.91 -12.18
N ILE A 359 18.89 -1.71 -13.49
CA ILE A 359 19.88 -2.27 -14.45
C ILE A 359 21.30 -1.94 -13.97
N SER A 360 22.16 -2.96 -13.96
CA SER A 360 23.59 -2.83 -13.68
C SER A 360 24.29 -2.54 -15.01
N LEU A 361 24.57 -1.27 -15.29
CA LEU A 361 25.39 -0.86 -16.44
C LEU A 361 26.87 -0.98 -16.08
#